data_b04e49f13ba2db5ecb6d7505084e026f
#
_entry.id   b04e49f13ba2db5ecb6d7505084e026f
#
_cell.length_a   1.000
_cell.length_b   1.000
_cell.length_c   1.000
_cell.angle_alpha   90.00
_cell.angle_beta   90.00
_cell.angle_gamma   90.00
#
_symmetry.space_group_name_H-M   'P 1'
#
loop_
_entity.id
_entity.type
_entity.pdbx_description
1 polymer ?
#
loop_
_entity_poly.entity_id
_entity_poly.type
_entity_poly.pdbx_seq_one_letter_code
_entity_poly.pdbx_strand_id
1 'polypeptide(L)'
;MMTNAIHSKSRGALYGLCIGDALAMPVHWYYNRQALNQDYGRVTDYLAPRNPHPDSILWRSSYKAPDPKGEILHDQAPYWGQKEIHYHQVLKAGENTLNIKIFRLLIYAINQNVS
;
A
#
# COMPACT_ATOMS: atom_id res chain seq x y z
N MET A 1 32.73 15.42 3.64
CA MET A 1 32.80 14.14 2.91
C MET A 1 31.89 13.05 3.49
N MET A 2 31.92 12.77 4.81
CA MET A 2 31.00 11.79 5.43
C MET A 2 29.53 12.21 5.35
N THR A 3 29.21 13.49 5.49
CA THR A 3 27.86 14.04 5.36
C THR A 3 27.21 13.73 4.01
N ASN A 4 27.94 13.90 2.90
CA ASN A 4 27.37 13.63 1.56
C ASN A 4 27.06 12.15 1.33
N ALA A 5 27.90 11.23 1.84
CA ALA A 5 27.66 9.80 1.73
C ALA A 5 26.43 9.37 2.57
N ILE A 6 26.27 9.92 3.77
CA ILE A 6 25.10 9.66 4.62
C ILE A 6 23.83 10.20 3.97
N HIS A 7 23.84 11.42 3.45
CA HIS A 7 22.71 12.00 2.75
C HIS A 7 22.30 11.19 1.52
N SER A 8 23.26 10.72 0.73
CA SER A 8 23.02 9.87 -0.43
C SER A 8 22.38 8.54 -0.04
N LYS A 9 22.88 7.89 1.01
CA LYS A 9 22.31 6.62 1.52
C LYS A 9 20.89 6.82 2.07
N SER A 10 20.67 7.87 2.85
CA SER A 10 19.35 8.19 3.40
C SER A 10 18.34 8.46 2.30
N ARG A 11 18.72 9.22 1.28
CA ARG A 11 17.88 9.48 0.11
C ARG A 11 17.55 8.19 -0.63
N GLY A 12 18.54 7.34 -0.88
CA GLY A 12 18.34 6.04 -1.52
C GLY A 12 17.41 5.14 -0.73
N ALA A 13 17.52 5.12 0.61
CA ALA A 13 16.64 4.36 1.47
C ALA A 13 15.18 4.84 1.40
N LEU A 14 14.97 6.17 1.41
CA LEU A 14 13.62 6.76 1.32
C LEU A 14 12.97 6.48 -0.05
N TYR A 15 13.71 6.64 -1.14
CA TYR A 15 13.21 6.28 -2.46
C TYR A 15 12.93 4.79 -2.57
N GLY A 16 13.83 3.95 -2.07
CA GLY A 16 13.66 2.50 -2.07
C GLY A 16 12.41 2.06 -1.31
N LEU A 17 12.11 2.68 -0.18
CA LEU A 17 10.91 2.44 0.59
C LEU A 17 9.63 2.76 -0.22
N CYS A 18 9.58 3.96 -0.82
CA CYS A 18 8.43 4.39 -1.62
C CYS A 18 8.25 3.53 -2.88
N ILE A 19 9.33 3.22 -3.58
CA ILE A 19 9.33 2.38 -4.78
C ILE A 19 8.88 0.96 -4.43
N GLY A 20 9.45 0.38 -3.38
CA GLY A 20 9.13 -0.99 -2.94
C GLY A 20 7.66 -1.14 -2.56
N ASP A 21 7.12 -0.19 -1.83
CA ASP A 21 5.70 -0.16 -1.47
C ASP A 21 4.80 -0.05 -2.72
N ALA A 22 5.12 0.84 -3.64
CA ALA A 22 4.34 1.03 -4.86
C ALA A 22 4.39 -0.19 -5.81
N LEU A 23 5.54 -0.89 -5.88
CA LEU A 23 5.66 -2.14 -6.62
C LEU A 23 4.90 -3.29 -5.96
N ALA A 24 4.90 -3.35 -4.64
CA ALA A 24 4.23 -4.40 -3.89
C ALA A 24 2.70 -4.19 -3.78
N MET A 25 2.23 -2.97 -3.93
CA MET A 25 0.82 -2.60 -3.71
C MET A 25 -0.18 -3.48 -4.46
N PRO A 26 -0.01 -3.77 -5.77
CA PRO A 26 -0.99 -4.58 -6.51
C PRO A 26 -1.01 -6.05 -6.10
N VAL A 27 0.01 -6.53 -5.40
CA VAL A 27 0.13 -7.93 -4.97
C VAL A 27 0.01 -8.11 -3.47
N HIS A 28 -0.42 -7.09 -2.74
CA HIS A 28 -0.67 -7.18 -1.30
C HIS A 28 -1.72 -8.26 -1.00
N TRP A 29 -1.46 -9.00 0.07
CA TRP A 29 -2.33 -10.06 0.61
C TRP A 29 -2.59 -11.24 -0.34
N TYR A 30 -1.71 -11.50 -1.29
CA TYR A 30 -1.68 -12.78 -1.99
C TYR A 30 -0.97 -13.83 -1.13
N TYR A 31 -1.73 -14.70 -0.50
CA TYR A 31 -1.21 -15.82 0.30
C TYR A 31 -1.04 -17.07 -0.54
N ASN A 32 -1.79 -17.17 -1.64
CA ASN A 32 -1.69 -18.27 -2.60
C ASN A 32 -0.70 -17.88 -3.71
N ARG A 33 0.51 -18.47 -3.64
CA ARG A 33 1.59 -18.21 -4.62
C ARG A 33 1.20 -18.57 -6.05
N GLN A 34 0.40 -19.63 -6.23
CA GLN A 34 -0.04 -20.04 -7.56
C GLN A 34 -0.97 -19.02 -8.17
N ALA A 35 -1.94 -18.52 -7.41
CA ALA A 35 -2.83 -17.45 -7.84
C ALA A 35 -2.04 -16.16 -8.17
N LEU A 36 -1.07 -15.79 -7.33
CA LEU A 36 -0.20 -14.65 -7.59
C LEU A 36 0.53 -14.78 -8.93
N ASN A 37 1.12 -15.94 -9.18
CA ASN A 37 1.84 -16.21 -10.44
C ASN A 37 0.93 -16.20 -11.66
N GLN A 38 -0.30 -16.67 -11.52
CA GLN A 38 -1.29 -16.66 -12.60
C GLN A 38 -1.78 -15.25 -12.91
N ASP A 39 -2.03 -14.45 -11.88
CA ASP A 39 -2.61 -13.12 -12.04
C ASP A 39 -1.58 -12.06 -12.46
N TYR A 40 -0.38 -12.12 -11.92
CA TYR A 40 0.65 -11.08 -12.12
C TYR A 40 1.99 -11.59 -12.65
N GLY A 41 2.32 -12.85 -12.39
CA GLY A 41 3.65 -13.35 -12.67
C GLY A 41 4.73 -12.59 -11.89
N ARG A 42 5.87 -12.32 -12.55
CA ARG A 42 6.93 -11.51 -11.95
C ARG A 42 6.60 -10.02 -12.11
N VAL A 43 6.44 -9.34 -10.99
CA VAL A 43 6.20 -7.89 -10.97
C VAL A 43 7.50 -7.13 -11.16
N THR A 44 7.64 -6.42 -12.27
CA THR A 44 8.81 -5.61 -12.62
C THR A 44 8.46 -4.14 -12.84
N ASP A 45 7.18 -3.82 -12.91
CA ASP A 45 6.67 -2.49 -13.17
C ASP A 45 5.57 -2.12 -12.18
N TYR A 46 5.21 -0.85 -12.14
CA TYR A 46 4.06 -0.39 -11.40
C TYR A 46 2.78 -0.87 -12.08
N LEU A 47 2.00 -1.65 -11.36
CA LEU A 47 0.73 -2.20 -11.84
C LEU A 47 -0.43 -1.68 -11.01
N ALA A 48 -1.59 -1.57 -11.64
CA ALA A 48 -2.83 -1.32 -10.91
C ALA A 48 -3.31 -2.59 -10.21
N PRO A 49 -3.96 -2.48 -9.04
CA PRO A 49 -4.62 -3.62 -8.43
C PRO A 49 -5.74 -4.14 -9.31
N ARG A 50 -5.98 -5.45 -9.28
CA ARG A 50 -6.98 -6.12 -10.12
C ARG A 50 -8.03 -6.82 -9.28
N ASN A 51 -9.25 -6.79 -9.78
CA ASN A 51 -10.31 -7.67 -9.33
C ASN A 51 -10.62 -8.71 -10.43
N PRO A 52 -11.02 -9.94 -10.10
CA PRO A 52 -11.18 -10.47 -8.75
C PRO A 52 -9.85 -10.72 -8.04
N HIS A 53 -9.82 -10.53 -6.70
CA HIS A 53 -8.67 -10.86 -5.86
C HIS A 53 -8.98 -12.13 -5.07
N PRO A 54 -8.31 -13.27 -5.33
CA PRO A 54 -8.67 -14.55 -4.74
C PRO A 54 -8.48 -14.63 -3.23
N ASP A 55 -7.55 -13.82 -2.71
CA ASP A 55 -7.21 -13.77 -1.29
C ASP A 55 -7.69 -12.47 -0.60
N SER A 56 -8.76 -11.85 -1.09
CA SER A 56 -9.28 -10.59 -0.56
C SER A 56 -9.32 -10.54 0.98
N ILE A 57 -8.68 -9.54 1.55
CA ILE A 57 -8.65 -9.31 3.00
C ILE A 57 -9.96 -8.72 3.52
N LEU A 58 -10.76 -8.08 2.68
CA LEU A 58 -11.97 -7.37 3.08
C LEU A 58 -13.01 -8.28 3.73
N TRP A 59 -13.18 -9.49 3.22
CA TRP A 59 -14.12 -10.46 3.80
C TRP A 59 -13.53 -11.29 4.95
N ARG A 60 -12.19 -11.35 5.04
CA ARG A 60 -11.48 -12.12 6.08
C ARG A 60 -11.25 -11.33 7.36
N SER A 61 -11.37 -10.01 7.30
CA SER A 61 -11.11 -9.17 8.45
C SER A 61 -12.19 -9.32 9.50
N SER A 62 -11.77 -9.51 10.75
CA SER A 62 -12.63 -9.52 11.92
C SER A 62 -12.92 -8.12 12.46
N TYR A 63 -12.41 -7.07 11.82
CA TYR A 63 -12.62 -5.70 12.24
C TYR A 63 -14.12 -5.36 12.27
N LYS A 64 -14.56 -4.83 13.39
CA LYS A 64 -15.89 -4.26 13.54
C LYS A 64 -15.71 -2.77 13.83
N ALA A 65 -16.28 -1.94 12.97
CA ALA A 65 -16.25 -0.51 13.20
C ALA A 65 -16.92 -0.18 14.54
N PRO A 66 -16.30 0.65 15.39
CA PRO A 66 -16.93 1.13 16.62
C PRO A 66 -18.17 2.00 16.34
N ASP A 67 -18.21 2.57 15.14
CA ASP A 67 -19.31 3.35 14.59
C ASP A 67 -20.01 2.54 13.49
N PRO A 68 -21.37 2.47 13.49
CA PRO A 68 -22.13 1.79 12.44
C PRO A 68 -21.85 2.32 11.03
N LYS A 69 -21.36 3.54 10.91
CA LYS A 69 -21.01 4.16 9.62
C LYS A 69 -19.67 3.66 9.07
N GLY A 70 -18.86 2.99 9.88
CA GLY A 70 -17.54 2.48 9.47
C GLY A 70 -16.58 3.59 8.97
N GLU A 71 -16.58 4.75 9.63
CA GLU A 71 -15.87 5.95 9.19
C GLU A 71 -14.38 5.72 8.91
N ILE A 72 -13.71 4.87 9.68
CA ILE A 72 -12.30 4.57 9.44
C ILE A 72 -12.05 3.75 8.17
N LEU A 73 -13.06 3.14 7.60
CA LEU A 73 -12.94 2.38 6.36
C LEU A 73 -12.94 3.29 5.13
N HIS A 74 -13.48 4.49 5.25
CA HIS A 74 -13.57 5.47 4.17
C HIS A 74 -14.02 4.84 2.84
N ASP A 75 -13.20 4.90 1.81
CA ASP A 75 -13.48 4.37 0.47
C ASP A 75 -13.69 2.85 0.45
N GLN A 76 -13.25 2.13 1.48
CA GLN A 76 -13.41 0.68 1.59
C GLN A 76 -14.73 0.28 2.27
N ALA A 77 -15.42 1.23 2.90
CA ALA A 77 -16.65 0.92 3.63
C ALA A 77 -17.72 0.18 2.80
N PRO A 78 -17.97 0.53 1.52
CA PRO A 78 -18.94 -0.19 0.69
C PRO A 78 -18.56 -1.63 0.36
N TYR A 79 -17.26 -1.95 0.44
CA TYR A 79 -16.69 -3.24 0.05
C TYR A 79 -16.39 -4.15 1.24
N TRP A 80 -16.55 -3.64 2.45
CA TRP A 80 -16.26 -4.39 3.66
C TRP A 80 -17.11 -5.65 3.76
N GLY A 81 -16.45 -6.79 3.98
CA GLY A 81 -17.11 -8.09 3.99
C GLY A 81 -17.29 -8.75 2.62
N GLN A 82 -17.01 -8.05 1.52
CA GLN A 82 -17.12 -8.61 0.17
C GLN A 82 -15.88 -9.44 -0.19
N LYS A 83 -16.12 -10.52 -0.94
CA LYS A 83 -15.07 -11.37 -1.50
C LYS A 83 -14.57 -10.82 -2.83
N GLU A 84 -13.38 -11.27 -3.22
CA GLU A 84 -12.80 -11.02 -4.54
C GLU A 84 -12.53 -9.54 -4.87
N ILE A 85 -12.58 -8.67 -3.87
CA ILE A 85 -12.27 -7.26 -4.02
C ILE A 85 -10.88 -6.97 -3.45
N HIS A 86 -10.03 -6.33 -4.25
CA HIS A 86 -8.72 -5.91 -3.81
C HIS A 86 -8.83 -4.73 -2.84
N TYR A 87 -8.16 -4.80 -1.69
CA TYR A 87 -8.19 -3.72 -0.70
C TYR A 87 -7.74 -2.38 -1.27
N HIS A 88 -6.74 -2.41 -2.16
CA HIS A 88 -6.20 -1.20 -2.80
C HIS A 88 -6.85 -0.86 -4.15
N GLN A 89 -8.03 -1.39 -4.46
CA GLN A 89 -8.68 -1.17 -5.76
C GLN A 89 -8.85 0.29 -6.17
N VAL A 90 -8.86 1.20 -5.20
CA VAL A 90 -9.00 2.65 -5.44
C VAL A 90 -7.66 3.32 -5.81
N LEU A 91 -6.54 2.61 -5.66
CA LEU A 91 -5.22 3.13 -5.99
C LEU A 91 -4.87 2.86 -7.45
N LYS A 92 -4.09 3.77 -8.02
CA LYS A 92 -3.55 3.64 -9.38
C LYS A 92 -2.16 3.01 -9.36
N ALA A 93 -1.73 2.53 -10.52
CA ALA A 93 -0.36 2.04 -10.69
C ALA A 93 0.67 3.09 -10.24
N GLY A 94 1.62 2.68 -9.42
CA GLY A 94 2.66 3.56 -8.88
C GLY A 94 2.26 4.36 -7.63
N GLU A 95 1.02 4.30 -7.18
CA GLU A 95 0.63 4.94 -5.93
C GLU A 95 1.13 4.16 -4.72
N ASN A 96 1.47 4.90 -3.68
CA ASN A 96 1.83 4.32 -2.38
C ASN A 96 0.59 3.96 -1.55
N THR A 97 0.74 2.96 -0.71
CA THR A 97 -0.27 2.59 0.29
C THR A 97 -0.38 3.65 1.39
N LEU A 98 -1.43 3.54 2.20
CA LEU A 98 -1.68 4.45 3.31
C LEU A 98 -0.48 4.56 4.27
N ASN A 99 0.20 3.44 4.54
CA ASN A 99 1.36 3.43 5.44
C ASN A 99 2.47 4.37 4.97
N ILE A 100 2.78 4.34 3.69
CA ILE A 100 3.80 5.22 3.12
C ILE A 100 3.28 6.65 2.96
N LYS A 101 2.01 6.84 2.67
CA LYS A 101 1.39 8.18 2.64
C LYS A 101 1.51 8.87 4.01
N ILE A 102 1.23 8.16 5.11
CA ILE A 102 1.40 8.67 6.48
C ILE A 102 2.88 8.97 6.76
N PHE A 103 3.77 8.06 6.42
CA PHE A 103 5.21 8.24 6.60
C PHE A 103 5.72 9.50 5.88
N ARG A 104 5.29 9.75 4.65
CA ARG A 104 5.63 10.96 3.90
C ARG A 104 5.12 12.22 4.57
N LEU A 105 3.91 12.19 5.13
CA LEU A 105 3.36 13.33 5.90
C LEU A 105 4.19 13.61 7.16
N LEU A 106 4.63 12.57 7.87
CA LEU A 106 5.50 12.73 9.05
C LEU A 106 6.84 13.36 8.68
N ILE A 107 7.48 12.90 7.61
CA ILE A 107 8.73 13.51 7.11
C ILE A 107 8.51 14.97 6.75
N TYR A 108 7.45 15.27 6.04
CA TYR A 108 7.11 16.64 5.68
C TYR A 108 6.94 17.53 6.93
N ALA A 109 6.17 17.06 7.92
CA ALA A 109 5.95 17.77 9.16
C ALA A 109 7.24 18.04 9.95
N ILE A 110 8.13 17.03 10.02
CA ILE A 110 9.44 17.16 10.66
C ILE A 110 10.26 18.24 9.94
N ASN A 111 10.31 18.22 8.62
CA ASN A 111 11.07 19.18 7.84
C ASN A 111 10.56 20.62 7.99
N GLN A 112 9.27 20.82 8.21
CA GLN A 112 8.70 22.15 8.45
C GLN A 112 9.09 22.71 9.83
N ASN A 113 9.40 21.85 10.79
CA ASN A 113 9.73 22.25 12.16
C ASN A 113 11.24 22.38 12.44
N VAL A 114 12.08 22.09 11.46
CA VAL A 114 13.56 22.13 11.56
C VAL A 114 14.12 23.43 10.96
N SER A 115 13.37 24.49 10.92
CA SER A 115 13.86 25.79 10.44
C SER A 115 14.53 26.57 11.56
#